data_c436b372b72de33751e6e93afe0de7d1
#
_entry.id   c436b372b72de33751e6e93afe0de7d1
#
_cell.length_a   1.000
_cell.length_b   1.000
_cell.length_c   1.000
_cell.angle_alpha   90.00
_cell.angle_beta   90.00
_cell.angle_gamma   90.00
#
_symmetry.space_group_name_H-M   'P 1'
#
loop_
_entity.id
_entity.type
_entity.pdbx_description
1 polymer ?
#
loop_
_entity_poly.entity_id
_entity_poly.type
_entity_poly.pdbx_seq_one_letter_code
_entity_poly.pdbx_strand_id
1 'polypeptide(L)'
;MLSTSGLTGLSTLEEARRVLLEDALRAAPLLSPAEGPIIDVGSGGGSPGIPLAVALPERMFTLLEAERRKCDFLDVMTAELPNIEVVWGRAEEQPIDAFGVALAKALAKPPVAAELCLPLVRPGGIAILWVGETAEMDSVEHVAGCLASSVEEGPEGLLVLRKLSPTPPGFPRRPGMAKKRPLA
;
A
#
# COMPACT_ATOMS: atom_id res chain seq x y z
N MET A 1 20.82 2.76 -16.01
CA MET A 1 21.20 1.43 -15.51
C MET A 1 20.02 0.81 -14.76
N LEU A 2 19.25 -0.07 -15.42
CA LEU A 2 18.08 -0.77 -14.82
C LEU A 2 18.47 -2.16 -14.23
N SER A 3 19.70 -2.33 -13.81
CA SER A 3 20.21 -3.66 -13.39
C SER A 3 20.48 -3.77 -11.90
N THR A 4 19.53 -3.33 -11.07
CA THR A 4 19.53 -3.79 -9.67
C THR A 4 18.68 -5.06 -9.62
N SER A 5 19.35 -6.20 -9.73
CA SER A 5 18.73 -7.54 -9.72
C SER A 5 17.74 -7.67 -8.56
N GLY A 6 16.47 -7.96 -8.86
CA GLY A 6 15.42 -8.28 -7.89
C GLY A 6 14.51 -7.12 -7.46
N LEU A 7 14.66 -5.90 -8.02
CA LEU A 7 13.74 -4.78 -7.73
C LEU A 7 12.56 -4.70 -8.70
N THR A 8 12.78 -5.06 -9.96
CA THR A 8 11.74 -5.08 -10.99
C THR A 8 12.10 -6.08 -12.09
N GLY A 9 11.08 -6.73 -12.67
CA GLY A 9 11.21 -7.58 -13.86
C GLY A 9 11.04 -6.82 -15.18
N LEU A 10 10.98 -5.47 -15.15
CA LEU A 10 10.73 -4.63 -16.31
C LEU A 10 11.98 -4.51 -17.17
N SER A 11 11.83 -4.64 -18.48
CA SER A 11 12.94 -4.73 -19.42
C SER A 11 13.21 -3.44 -20.20
N THR A 12 12.23 -2.56 -20.30
CA THR A 12 12.34 -1.30 -21.05
C THR A 12 11.99 -0.07 -20.20
N LEU A 13 12.51 1.09 -20.59
CA LEU A 13 12.19 2.36 -19.93
C LEU A 13 10.71 2.72 -20.11
N GLU A 14 10.13 2.43 -21.26
CA GLU A 14 8.72 2.69 -21.55
C GLU A 14 7.80 1.83 -20.66
N GLU A 15 8.11 0.54 -20.53
CA GLU A 15 7.41 -0.35 -19.62
C GLU A 15 7.54 0.10 -18.17
N ALA A 16 8.75 0.49 -17.75
CA ALA A 16 8.99 1.02 -16.41
C ALA A 16 8.19 2.30 -16.16
N ARG A 17 8.14 3.24 -17.11
CA ARG A 17 7.34 4.45 -17.02
C ARG A 17 5.85 4.12 -16.84
N ARG A 18 5.29 3.24 -17.68
CA ARG A 18 3.88 2.85 -17.61
C ARG A 18 3.55 2.17 -16.28
N VAL A 19 4.33 1.17 -15.87
CA VAL A 19 4.00 0.33 -14.71
C VAL A 19 4.36 0.99 -13.39
N LEU A 20 5.47 1.74 -13.31
CA LEU A 20 5.95 2.30 -12.05
C LEU A 20 5.48 3.74 -11.82
N LEU A 21 5.25 4.50 -12.88
CA LEU A 21 4.89 5.92 -12.78
C LEU A 21 3.41 6.16 -13.13
N GLU A 22 3.01 5.88 -14.37
CA GLU A 22 1.66 6.22 -14.84
C GLU A 22 0.57 5.46 -14.10
N ASP A 23 0.78 4.16 -13.87
CA ASP A 23 -0.14 3.34 -13.09
C ASP A 23 -0.21 3.77 -11.61
N ALA A 24 0.91 4.18 -11.01
CA ALA A 24 0.92 4.72 -9.65
C ALA A 24 0.12 6.03 -9.53
N LEU A 25 0.29 6.95 -10.46
CA LEU A 25 -0.35 8.27 -10.46
C LEU A 25 -1.89 8.20 -10.62
N ARG A 26 -2.44 7.10 -11.06
CA ARG A 26 -3.91 6.87 -11.13
C ARG A 26 -4.59 6.99 -9.76
N ALA A 27 -3.87 6.73 -8.68
CA ALA A 27 -4.41 6.89 -7.33
C ALA A 27 -4.39 8.34 -6.81
N ALA A 28 -3.66 9.26 -7.44
CA ALA A 28 -3.52 10.63 -6.94
C ALA A 28 -4.86 11.36 -6.68
N PRO A 29 -5.90 11.25 -7.54
CA PRO A 29 -7.20 11.87 -7.27
C PRO A 29 -7.90 11.34 -6.01
N LEU A 30 -7.64 10.09 -5.61
CA LEU A 30 -8.20 9.46 -4.41
C LEU A 30 -7.50 9.94 -3.13
N LEU A 31 -6.25 10.40 -3.25
CA LEU A 31 -5.45 10.89 -2.12
C LEU A 31 -5.78 12.32 -1.76
N SER A 32 -6.21 13.13 -2.73
CA SER A 32 -6.48 14.57 -2.55
C SER A 32 -7.52 14.87 -1.46
N PRO A 33 -8.67 14.16 -1.39
CA PRO A 33 -9.67 14.38 -0.34
C PRO A 33 -9.35 13.66 0.98
N ALA A 34 -8.41 12.70 0.97
CA ALA A 34 -8.09 11.92 2.16
C ALA A 34 -7.07 12.67 3.04
N GLU A 35 -7.38 12.87 4.30
CA GLU A 35 -6.50 13.54 5.25
C GLU A 35 -5.54 12.59 5.96
N GLY A 36 -4.44 13.13 6.52
CA GLY A 36 -3.46 12.40 7.34
C GLY A 36 -2.32 11.78 6.54
N PRO A 37 -1.37 11.13 7.21
CA PRO A 37 -0.20 10.53 6.58
C PRO A 37 -0.59 9.32 5.71
N ILE A 38 0.26 9.03 4.73
CA ILE A 38 0.07 7.93 3.77
C ILE A 38 1.14 6.87 4.03
N ILE A 39 0.76 5.60 4.05
CA ILE A 39 1.69 4.49 4.14
C ILE A 39 1.62 3.62 2.88
N ASP A 40 2.76 3.36 2.27
CA ASP A 40 2.92 2.39 1.18
C ASP A 40 3.44 1.07 1.75
N VAL A 41 2.61 0.04 1.74
CA VAL A 41 2.86 -1.24 2.42
C VAL A 41 3.53 -2.22 1.46
N GLY A 42 4.79 -2.58 1.76
CA GLY A 42 5.60 -3.41 0.88
C GLY A 42 6.11 -2.64 -0.32
N SER A 43 6.70 -1.46 -0.07
CA SER A 43 7.08 -0.48 -1.10
C SER A 43 8.03 -1.02 -2.18
N GLY A 44 8.79 -2.07 -1.90
CA GLY A 44 9.64 -2.74 -2.87
C GLY A 44 10.64 -1.82 -3.56
N GLY A 45 10.43 -1.55 -4.85
CA GLY A 45 11.22 -0.58 -5.63
C GLY A 45 10.72 0.87 -5.55
N GLY A 46 9.76 1.18 -4.65
CA GLY A 46 9.26 2.53 -4.40
C GLY A 46 7.99 2.93 -5.17
N SER A 47 7.38 2.01 -5.93
CA SER A 47 6.09 2.28 -6.58
C SER A 47 4.97 1.53 -5.86
N PRO A 48 3.89 2.24 -5.44
CA PRO A 48 3.44 3.56 -5.89
C PRO A 48 3.93 4.75 -5.05
N GLY A 49 4.57 4.53 -3.90
CA GLY A 49 4.85 5.57 -2.91
C GLY A 49 5.68 6.74 -3.43
N ILE A 50 6.84 6.49 -4.07
CA ILE A 50 7.72 7.56 -4.58
C ILE A 50 7.03 8.43 -5.64
N PRO A 51 6.43 7.88 -6.73
CA PRO A 51 5.71 8.70 -7.71
C PRO A 51 4.62 9.58 -7.10
N LEU A 52 3.87 9.03 -6.15
CA LEU A 52 2.79 9.77 -5.47
C LEU A 52 3.35 10.85 -4.53
N ALA A 53 4.44 10.58 -3.82
CA ALA A 53 5.08 11.56 -2.95
C ALA A 53 5.66 12.75 -3.75
N VAL A 54 6.21 12.49 -4.94
CA VAL A 54 6.67 13.55 -5.85
C VAL A 54 5.51 14.39 -6.38
N ALA A 55 4.37 13.74 -6.69
CA ALA A 55 3.18 14.42 -7.20
C ALA A 55 2.42 15.20 -6.10
N LEU A 56 2.58 14.84 -4.84
CA LEU A 56 1.90 15.41 -3.67
C LEU A 56 2.93 15.83 -2.60
N PRO A 57 3.76 16.83 -2.87
CA PRO A 57 4.89 17.17 -2.00
C PRO A 57 4.47 17.69 -0.61
N GLU A 58 3.22 18.13 -0.46
CA GLU A 58 2.62 18.56 0.81
C GLU A 58 2.16 17.40 1.70
N ARG A 59 2.16 16.16 1.19
CA ARG A 59 1.71 14.96 1.91
C ARG A 59 2.89 14.15 2.42
N MET A 60 2.79 13.66 3.65
CA MET A 60 3.80 12.78 4.24
C MET A 60 3.56 11.33 3.85
N PHE A 61 4.61 10.67 3.38
CA PHE A 61 4.61 9.27 2.98
C PHE A 61 5.56 8.45 3.85
N THR A 62 5.07 7.29 4.31
CA THR A 62 5.89 6.25 4.92
C THR A 62 6.03 5.09 3.93
N LEU A 63 7.26 4.78 3.51
CA LEU A 63 7.56 3.61 2.69
C LEU A 63 7.93 2.45 3.61
N LEU A 64 7.00 1.52 3.79
CA LEU A 64 7.19 0.35 4.66
C LEU A 64 7.66 -0.86 3.86
N GLU A 65 8.82 -1.40 4.20
CA GLU A 65 9.39 -2.57 3.53
C GLU A 65 10.02 -3.54 4.55
N ALA A 66 9.78 -4.83 4.37
CA ALA A 66 10.27 -5.87 5.28
C ALA A 66 11.69 -6.37 4.93
N GLU A 67 12.15 -6.14 3.71
CA GLU A 67 13.46 -6.57 3.25
C GLU A 67 14.48 -5.43 3.38
N ARG A 68 15.45 -5.58 4.29
CA ARG A 68 16.46 -4.56 4.61
C ARG A 68 17.17 -3.99 3.40
N ARG A 69 17.57 -4.85 2.46
CA ARG A 69 18.26 -4.41 1.22
C ARG A 69 17.41 -3.47 0.37
N LYS A 70 16.08 -3.65 0.37
CA LYS A 70 15.16 -2.76 -0.34
C LYS A 70 14.99 -1.44 0.40
N CYS A 71 14.97 -1.46 1.72
CA CYS A 71 14.99 -0.22 2.52
C CYS A 71 16.24 0.60 2.23
N ASP A 72 17.44 -0.01 2.23
CA ASP A 72 18.69 0.67 1.91
C ASP A 72 18.67 1.31 0.50
N PHE A 73 18.02 0.64 -0.47
CA PHE A 73 17.79 1.20 -1.80
C PHE A 73 16.80 2.38 -1.76
N LEU A 74 15.70 2.25 -1.04
CA LEU A 74 14.69 3.32 -0.90
C LEU A 74 15.30 4.55 -0.22
N ASP A 75 16.09 4.38 0.84
CA ASP A 75 16.80 5.48 1.52
C ASP A 75 17.65 6.30 0.55
N VAL A 76 18.38 5.62 -0.35
CA VAL A 76 19.19 6.30 -1.38
C VAL A 76 18.32 7.02 -2.40
N MET A 77 17.23 6.38 -2.85
CA MET A 77 16.33 6.93 -3.87
C MET A 77 15.50 8.12 -3.38
N THR A 78 15.26 8.21 -2.08
CA THR A 78 14.39 9.23 -1.47
C THR A 78 15.17 10.30 -0.68
N ALA A 79 16.49 10.27 -0.69
CA ALA A 79 17.34 11.17 0.11
C ALA A 79 17.05 12.68 -0.10
N GLU A 80 16.55 13.06 -1.27
CA GLU A 80 16.19 14.45 -1.59
C GLU A 80 14.67 14.73 -1.48
N LEU A 81 13.88 13.77 -0.99
CA LEU A 81 12.43 13.89 -0.86
C LEU A 81 12.06 14.05 0.63
N PRO A 82 11.90 15.29 1.14
CA PRO A 82 11.72 15.54 2.57
C PRO A 82 10.37 15.06 3.12
N ASN A 83 9.44 14.72 2.25
CA ASN A 83 8.12 14.21 2.59
C ASN A 83 8.03 12.68 2.59
N ILE A 84 9.17 11.97 2.55
CA ILE A 84 9.23 10.51 2.61
C ILE A 84 10.05 10.07 3.83
N GLU A 85 9.49 9.08 4.54
CA GLU A 85 10.18 8.29 5.56
C GLU A 85 10.21 6.83 5.13
N VAL A 86 11.38 6.19 5.17
CA VAL A 86 11.53 4.75 4.91
C VAL A 86 11.55 4.00 6.24
N VAL A 87 10.67 3.02 6.37
CA VAL A 87 10.54 2.20 7.58
C VAL A 87 10.83 0.73 7.26
N TRP A 88 11.84 0.18 7.90
CA TRP A 88 12.11 -1.25 7.87
C TRP A 88 11.23 -1.98 8.87
N GLY A 89 10.29 -2.78 8.41
CA GLY A 89 9.35 -3.49 9.27
C GLY A 89 8.25 -4.21 8.51
N ARG A 90 7.31 -4.75 9.27
CA ARG A 90 6.12 -5.41 8.75
C ARG A 90 4.87 -4.60 9.08
N ALA A 91 3.82 -4.75 8.28
CA ALA A 91 2.55 -4.08 8.47
C ALA A 91 1.96 -4.39 9.86
N GLU A 92 2.06 -5.63 10.27
CA GLU A 92 1.50 -6.13 11.54
C GLU A 92 2.21 -5.56 12.79
N GLU A 93 3.33 -4.85 12.62
CA GLU A 93 4.15 -4.25 13.68
C GLU A 93 4.01 -2.72 13.73
N GLN A 94 3.23 -2.14 12.81
CA GLN A 94 3.05 -0.70 12.73
C GLN A 94 1.91 -0.21 13.63
N PRO A 95 1.86 1.10 13.95
CA PRO A 95 0.78 1.68 14.74
C PRO A 95 -0.59 1.46 14.09
N ILE A 96 -1.56 1.03 14.90
CA ILE A 96 -2.94 0.76 14.47
C ILE A 96 -3.68 2.10 14.31
N ASP A 97 -4.57 2.18 13.31
CA ASP A 97 -5.47 3.33 13.06
C ASP A 97 -4.70 4.68 12.97
N ALA A 98 -3.45 4.67 12.48
CA ALA A 98 -2.56 5.84 12.49
C ALA A 98 -2.52 6.61 11.15
N PHE A 99 -2.80 5.93 10.04
CA PHE A 99 -2.67 6.51 8.70
C PHE A 99 -4.02 6.92 8.12
N GLY A 100 -4.03 8.00 7.35
CA GLY A 100 -5.22 8.39 6.59
C GLY A 100 -5.41 7.52 5.36
N VAL A 101 -4.30 7.05 4.77
CA VAL A 101 -4.31 6.19 3.59
C VAL A 101 -3.27 5.08 3.72
N ALA A 102 -3.64 3.85 3.34
CA ALA A 102 -2.69 2.76 3.09
C ALA A 102 -2.72 2.37 1.61
N LEU A 103 -1.56 2.22 1.00
CA LEU A 103 -1.38 1.81 -0.38
C LEU A 103 -0.77 0.41 -0.42
N ALA A 104 -1.19 -0.43 -1.37
CA ALA A 104 -0.51 -1.70 -1.64
C ALA A 104 -0.58 -2.06 -3.13
N LYS A 105 0.59 -2.20 -3.74
CA LYS A 105 0.76 -2.63 -5.12
C LYS A 105 1.64 -3.89 -5.16
N ALA A 106 1.11 -4.97 -5.72
CA ALA A 106 1.82 -6.27 -5.84
C ALA A 106 2.33 -6.85 -4.49
N LEU A 107 1.73 -6.45 -3.36
CA LEU A 107 2.12 -6.91 -2.02
C LEU A 107 1.77 -8.39 -1.78
N ALA A 108 0.55 -8.76 -2.10
CA ALA A 108 -0.02 -10.10 -1.93
C ALA A 108 -1.32 -10.23 -2.74
N LYS A 109 -2.01 -11.37 -2.65
CA LYS A 109 -3.39 -11.51 -3.13
C LYS A 109 -4.28 -10.45 -2.46
N PRO A 110 -5.31 -9.89 -3.14
CA PRO A 110 -6.11 -8.78 -2.63
C PRO A 110 -6.68 -8.96 -1.21
N PRO A 111 -7.26 -10.13 -0.82
CA PRO A 111 -7.74 -10.33 0.56
C PRO A 111 -6.63 -10.22 1.61
N VAL A 112 -5.45 -10.75 1.31
CA VAL A 112 -4.28 -10.68 2.21
C VAL A 112 -3.73 -9.25 2.29
N ALA A 113 -3.68 -8.53 1.16
CA ALA A 113 -3.28 -7.13 1.14
C ALA A 113 -4.26 -6.26 1.93
N ALA A 114 -5.57 -6.49 1.80
CA ALA A 114 -6.61 -5.83 2.60
C ALA A 114 -6.39 -6.05 4.10
N GLU A 115 -6.13 -7.30 4.53
CA GLU A 115 -5.86 -7.62 5.94
C GLU A 115 -4.60 -6.92 6.48
N LEU A 116 -3.57 -6.74 5.66
CA LEU A 116 -2.33 -6.07 6.06
C LEU A 116 -2.49 -4.54 6.12
N CYS A 117 -3.30 -3.95 5.24
CA CYS A 117 -3.44 -2.50 5.13
C CYS A 117 -4.49 -1.92 6.08
N LEU A 118 -5.65 -2.57 6.21
CA LEU A 118 -6.79 -2.00 6.94
C LEU A 118 -6.55 -1.72 8.43
N PRO A 119 -5.76 -2.52 9.19
CA PRO A 119 -5.44 -2.20 10.57
C PRO A 119 -4.63 -0.91 10.74
N LEU A 120 -3.93 -0.46 9.71
CA LEU A 120 -3.11 0.75 9.74
C LEU A 120 -3.94 2.01 9.51
N VAL A 121 -5.09 1.85 8.85
CA VAL A 121 -5.96 2.95 8.43
C VAL A 121 -6.88 3.37 9.56
N ARG A 122 -6.90 4.67 9.87
CA ARG A 122 -7.83 5.26 10.85
C ARG A 122 -9.27 5.24 10.37
N PRO A 123 -10.27 5.28 11.26
CA PRO A 123 -11.66 5.49 10.87
C PRO A 123 -11.84 6.71 9.96
N GLY A 124 -12.61 6.56 8.88
CA GLY A 124 -12.79 7.56 7.83
C GLY A 124 -11.71 7.57 6.74
N GLY A 125 -10.57 6.92 6.98
CA GLY A 125 -9.51 6.76 5.98
C GLY A 125 -9.79 5.65 4.97
N ILE A 126 -8.84 5.43 4.04
CA ILE A 126 -8.97 4.45 2.96
C ILE A 126 -7.71 3.58 2.79
N ALA A 127 -7.90 2.34 2.37
CA ALA A 127 -6.83 1.55 1.77
C ALA A 127 -7.07 1.46 0.25
N ILE A 128 -6.02 1.60 -0.55
CA ILE A 128 -6.06 1.51 -2.02
C ILE A 128 -5.16 0.34 -2.43
N LEU A 129 -5.76 -0.65 -3.09
CA LEU A 129 -5.06 -1.83 -3.57
C LEU A 129 -5.05 -1.84 -5.10
N TRP A 130 -3.89 -2.04 -5.70
CA TRP A 130 -3.78 -2.33 -7.13
C TRP A 130 -4.16 -3.79 -7.36
N VAL A 131 -5.21 -4.02 -8.13
CA VAL A 131 -5.79 -5.35 -8.38
C VAL A 131 -5.84 -5.65 -9.87
N GLY A 132 -5.68 -6.93 -10.23
CA GLY A 132 -5.93 -7.41 -11.57
C GLY A 132 -7.41 -7.76 -11.78
N GLU A 133 -7.78 -8.07 -13.03
CA GLU A 133 -9.15 -8.43 -13.44
C GLU A 133 -9.71 -9.68 -12.72
N THR A 134 -8.84 -10.53 -12.19
CA THR A 134 -9.20 -11.80 -11.52
C THR A 134 -9.30 -11.68 -10.00
N ALA A 135 -9.50 -10.47 -9.46
CA ALA A 135 -9.64 -10.29 -8.00
C ALA A 135 -10.90 -11.00 -7.49
N GLU A 136 -10.73 -11.83 -6.46
CA GLU A 136 -11.82 -12.54 -5.78
C GLU A 136 -12.55 -11.55 -4.85
N MET A 137 -13.52 -10.81 -5.40
CA MET A 137 -14.19 -9.70 -4.69
C MET A 137 -14.91 -10.15 -3.42
N ASP A 138 -15.63 -11.29 -3.44
CA ASP A 138 -16.32 -11.83 -2.26
C ASP A 138 -15.38 -12.05 -1.07
N SER A 139 -14.16 -12.54 -1.37
CA SER A 139 -13.11 -12.73 -0.36
C SER A 139 -12.60 -11.41 0.20
N VAL A 140 -12.49 -10.38 -0.63
CA VAL A 140 -12.07 -9.04 -0.18
C VAL A 140 -13.16 -8.39 0.67
N GLU A 141 -14.42 -8.49 0.27
CA GLU A 141 -15.57 -7.98 1.04
C GLU A 141 -15.68 -8.64 2.42
N HIS A 142 -15.48 -9.95 2.46
CA HIS A 142 -15.44 -10.68 3.73
C HIS A 142 -14.33 -10.14 4.66
N VAL A 143 -13.11 -9.99 4.16
CA VAL A 143 -11.97 -9.46 4.94
C VAL A 143 -12.22 -8.01 5.36
N ALA A 144 -12.75 -7.17 4.47
CA ALA A 144 -13.10 -5.79 4.79
C ALA A 144 -14.13 -5.73 5.93
N GLY A 145 -15.18 -6.56 5.88
CA GLY A 145 -16.17 -6.68 6.94
C GLY A 145 -15.57 -7.09 8.28
N CYS A 146 -14.66 -8.08 8.30
CA CYS A 146 -13.93 -8.50 9.50
C CYS A 146 -13.09 -7.37 10.11
N LEU A 147 -12.68 -6.37 9.31
CA LEU A 147 -11.84 -5.25 9.71
C LEU A 147 -12.58 -3.92 9.78
N ALA A 148 -13.90 -3.98 9.99
CA ALA A 148 -14.78 -2.82 10.12
C ALA A 148 -14.63 -1.83 8.95
N SER A 149 -14.64 -2.35 7.74
CA SER A 149 -14.42 -1.61 6.50
C SER A 149 -15.41 -2.04 5.43
N SER A 150 -15.62 -1.21 4.42
CA SER A 150 -16.43 -1.51 3.22
C SER A 150 -15.60 -1.40 1.97
N VAL A 151 -16.03 -2.09 0.92
CA VAL A 151 -15.51 -1.93 -0.43
C VAL A 151 -16.25 -0.78 -1.11
N GLU A 152 -15.53 0.10 -1.79
CA GLU A 152 -16.08 1.19 -2.62
C GLU A 152 -15.61 1.04 -4.06
N GLU A 153 -16.40 1.56 -5.00
CA GLU A 153 -15.97 1.65 -6.39
C GLU A 153 -14.77 2.59 -6.53
N GLY A 154 -13.77 2.14 -7.28
CA GLY A 154 -12.57 2.89 -7.60
C GLY A 154 -12.34 2.97 -9.11
N PRO A 155 -11.34 3.73 -9.56
CA PRO A 155 -10.87 3.66 -10.93
C PRO A 155 -10.51 2.22 -11.32
N GLU A 156 -10.67 1.87 -12.61
CA GLU A 156 -10.32 0.55 -13.13
C GLU A 156 -8.94 0.07 -12.63
N GLY A 157 -8.88 -1.16 -12.09
CA GLY A 157 -7.67 -1.75 -11.52
C GLY A 157 -7.25 -1.21 -10.14
N LEU A 158 -8.04 -0.31 -9.53
CA LEU A 158 -7.87 0.14 -8.15
C LEU A 158 -9.08 -0.28 -7.32
N LEU A 159 -8.81 -0.94 -6.21
CA LEU A 159 -9.81 -1.29 -5.22
C LEU A 159 -9.69 -0.36 -4.02
N VAL A 160 -10.76 0.30 -3.66
CA VAL A 160 -10.83 1.24 -2.54
C VAL A 160 -11.56 0.58 -1.38
N LEU A 161 -10.93 0.56 -0.20
CA LEU A 161 -11.52 0.02 1.02
C LEU A 161 -11.63 1.17 2.04
N ARG A 162 -12.85 1.50 2.47
CA ARG A 162 -13.08 2.56 3.46
C ARG A 162 -13.16 1.99 4.86
N LYS A 163 -12.35 2.54 5.75
CA LYS A 163 -12.39 2.21 7.18
C LYS A 163 -13.57 2.90 7.86
N LEU A 164 -14.50 2.13 8.41
CA LEU A 164 -15.74 2.66 9.00
C LEU A 164 -15.62 2.92 10.51
N SER A 165 -14.84 2.09 11.22
CA SER A 165 -14.65 2.20 12.66
C SER A 165 -13.29 1.65 13.09
N PRO A 166 -12.86 1.82 14.36
CA PRO A 166 -11.54 1.37 14.82
C PRO A 166 -11.29 -0.11 14.54
N THR A 167 -10.04 -0.45 14.40
CA THR A 167 -9.58 -1.83 14.16
C THR A 167 -10.08 -2.77 15.27
N PRO A 168 -10.79 -3.85 14.94
CA PRO A 168 -11.32 -4.77 15.92
C PRO A 168 -10.23 -5.47 16.74
N PRO A 169 -10.52 -5.89 17.98
CA PRO A 169 -9.60 -6.68 18.79
C PRO A 169 -9.13 -7.95 18.07
N GLY A 170 -7.85 -8.28 18.24
CA GLY A 170 -7.23 -9.42 17.55
C GLY A 170 -6.56 -9.10 16.23
N PHE A 171 -6.69 -7.86 15.76
CA PHE A 171 -5.94 -7.33 14.60
C PHE A 171 -4.98 -6.20 15.00
N PRO A 172 -3.84 -6.06 14.29
CA PRO A 172 -3.36 -7.00 13.28
C PRO A 172 -3.05 -8.37 13.89
N ARG A 173 -3.18 -9.43 13.10
CA ARG A 173 -2.73 -10.76 13.50
C ARG A 173 -1.20 -10.81 13.53
N ARG A 174 -0.63 -11.83 14.18
CA ARG A 174 0.83 -12.00 14.27
C ARG A 174 1.48 -11.99 12.88
N PRO A 175 2.72 -11.46 12.75
CA PRO A 175 3.44 -11.39 11.47
C PRO A 175 3.41 -12.70 10.69
N GLY A 176 3.06 -12.61 9.41
CA GLY A 176 2.97 -13.72 8.48
C GLY A 176 1.68 -14.55 8.55
N MET A 177 0.78 -14.31 9.51
CA MET A 177 -0.48 -15.06 9.63
C MET A 177 -1.42 -14.80 8.47
N ALA A 178 -1.50 -13.57 7.97
CA ALA A 178 -2.33 -13.22 6.83
C ALA A 178 -2.03 -14.08 5.58
N LYS A 179 -0.75 -14.32 5.30
CA LYS A 179 -0.32 -15.19 4.18
C LYS A 179 -0.48 -16.69 4.49
N LYS A 180 -0.19 -17.11 5.73
CA LYS A 180 -0.16 -18.53 6.12
C LYS A 180 -1.56 -19.11 6.32
N ARG A 181 -2.48 -18.30 6.82
CA ARG A 181 -3.88 -18.66 7.09
C ARG A 181 -4.78 -17.47 6.73
N PRO A 182 -5.05 -17.23 5.43
CA PRO A 182 -5.93 -16.16 5.00
C PRO A 182 -7.28 -16.23 5.71
N LEU A 183 -7.95 -15.09 5.86
CA LEU A 183 -9.31 -15.01 6.44
C LEU A 183 -10.36 -15.49 5.43
N ALA A 184 -10.05 -15.44 4.15
CA ALA A 184 -10.90 -15.87 3.04
C ALA A 184 -10.08 -16.55 1.96
#